data_0185c175ca4cd5f9f34111f87c4bef67
#
_entry.id   0185c175ca4cd5f9f34111f87c4bef67
#
_cell.length_a   1.000
_cell.length_b   1.000
_cell.length_c   1.000
_cell.angle_alpha   90.00
_cell.angle_beta   90.00
_cell.angle_gamma   90.00
#
_symmetry.space_group_name_H-M   'P 1'
#
loop_
_entity.id
_entity.type
_entity.pdbx_description
1 polymer ?
#
loop_
_entity_poly.entity_id
_entity_poly.type
_entity_poly.pdbx_seq_one_letter_code
_entity_poly.pdbx_strand_id
1 'polypeptide(L)'
;MNPEWPLILFTFFLCLSGGILGAQGLLTVLGKGKKMQNVALIAALATLVIGGICVFMHLQHWERIFNAFGALLAGNGYGVSGITLELWGCVVEFIAIVLFFLFARRAEDGVAPKWVGVLAIIVGLALPMVTGDSYLMPSLPTWDTPLLIVYYLTNTIFMGGLAALVIAGLTGDVEARDFMVKTALVGAVAQLVIVLAYAIVINGSAATYSADIAFYFDPTLPDVPMVDRAAVVGSLLAGSNAVMFWLGAIIVGIIAPAAILWLGKAKEGQQLAIYAGGAGVCCIIGGIIWRVLLYSAAMHIFALF
;
A
#
# COMPACT_ATOMS: atom_id res chain seq x y z
N MET A 1 -15.84 -12.87 -9.89
CA MET A 1 -14.73 -12.08 -10.48
C MET A 1 -13.42 -12.69 -10.01
N ASN A 2 -12.46 -12.87 -10.89
CA ASN A 2 -11.12 -13.27 -10.48
C ASN A 2 -10.42 -12.04 -9.90
N PRO A 3 -9.78 -12.14 -8.72
CA PRO A 3 -9.02 -11.03 -8.17
C PRO A 3 -7.90 -10.60 -9.13
N GLU A 4 -7.69 -9.32 -9.27
CA GLU A 4 -6.62 -8.74 -10.11
C GLU A 4 -5.27 -8.85 -9.38
N TRP A 5 -4.76 -10.08 -9.28
CA TRP A 5 -3.56 -10.40 -8.51
C TRP A 5 -2.35 -9.51 -8.82
N PRO A 6 -2.06 -9.17 -10.09
CA PRO A 6 -0.93 -8.30 -10.38
C PRO A 6 -1.05 -6.93 -9.72
N LEU A 7 -2.24 -6.30 -9.74
CA LEU A 7 -2.48 -5.01 -9.12
C LEU A 7 -2.50 -5.09 -7.59
N ILE A 8 -3.08 -6.15 -7.02
CA ILE A 8 -3.07 -6.41 -5.59
C ILE A 8 -1.63 -6.49 -5.07
N LEU A 9 -0.77 -7.24 -5.76
CA LEU A 9 0.63 -7.37 -5.40
C LEU A 9 1.44 -6.10 -5.66
N PHE A 10 1.19 -5.42 -6.77
CA PHE A 10 1.81 -4.13 -7.07
C PHE A 10 1.59 -3.13 -5.93
N THR A 11 0.34 -2.85 -5.58
CA THR A 11 0.02 -1.89 -4.53
C THR A 11 0.51 -2.33 -3.15
N PHE A 12 0.59 -3.64 -2.90
CA PHE A 12 1.17 -4.19 -1.68
C PHE A 12 2.67 -3.88 -1.58
N PHE A 13 3.44 -4.24 -2.60
CA PHE A 13 4.89 -4.04 -2.61
C PHE A 13 5.28 -2.58 -2.67
N LEU A 14 4.46 -1.74 -3.29
CA LEU A 14 4.65 -0.30 -3.35
C LEU A 14 4.50 0.35 -1.96
N CYS A 15 3.46 -0.02 -1.20
CA CYS A 15 3.32 0.41 0.20
C CYS A 15 4.50 -0.07 1.06
N LEU A 16 4.98 -1.29 0.82
CA LEU A 16 6.10 -1.85 1.59
C LEU A 16 7.41 -1.11 1.27
N SER A 17 7.69 -0.85 -0.01
CA SER A 17 8.87 -0.10 -0.45
C SER A 17 8.89 1.30 0.12
N GLY A 18 7.84 2.08 -0.14
CA GLY A 18 7.73 3.44 0.37
C GLY A 18 7.76 3.51 1.91
N GLY A 19 7.16 2.51 2.57
CA GLY A 19 7.18 2.39 4.02
C GLY A 19 8.58 2.14 4.59
N ILE A 20 9.36 1.25 3.99
CA ILE A 20 10.74 0.98 4.40
C ILE A 20 11.61 2.23 4.15
N LEU A 21 11.49 2.84 2.98
CA LEU A 21 12.24 4.05 2.63
C LEU A 21 11.91 5.20 3.58
N GLY A 22 10.62 5.44 3.84
CA GLY A 22 10.14 6.47 4.75
C GLY A 22 10.59 6.23 6.19
N ALA A 23 10.53 4.98 6.68
CA ALA A 23 10.98 4.60 8.02
C ALA A 23 12.49 4.83 8.19
N GLN A 24 13.31 4.42 7.21
CA GLN A 24 14.75 4.68 7.23
C GLN A 24 15.04 6.18 7.15
N GLY A 25 14.30 6.92 6.30
CA GLY A 25 14.42 8.37 6.23
C GLY A 25 14.16 9.06 7.57
N LEU A 26 13.10 8.63 8.27
CA LEU A 26 12.73 9.15 9.58
C LEU A 26 13.80 8.86 10.64
N LEU A 27 14.34 7.64 10.66
CA LEU A 27 15.43 7.28 11.55
C LEU A 27 16.69 8.12 11.28
N THR A 28 17.01 8.37 9.99
CA THR A 28 18.15 9.22 9.62
C THR A 28 17.99 10.66 10.08
N VAL A 29 16.79 11.25 9.98
CA VAL A 29 16.48 12.59 10.49
C VAL A 29 16.67 12.64 12.01
N LEU A 30 16.32 11.56 12.72
CA LEU A 30 16.48 11.42 14.17
C LEU A 30 17.91 11.06 14.59
N GLY A 31 18.83 10.85 13.65
CA GLY A 31 20.20 10.42 13.93
C GLY A 31 20.31 8.97 14.40
N LYS A 32 19.39 8.10 13.98
CA LYS A 32 19.27 6.69 14.34
C LYS A 32 19.29 5.80 13.11
N GLY A 33 19.27 4.47 13.31
CA GLY A 33 19.10 3.51 12.21
C GLY A 33 20.32 3.36 11.30
N LYS A 34 21.51 3.69 11.79
CA LYS A 34 22.76 3.58 11.01
C LYS A 34 23.07 2.16 10.58
N LYS A 35 22.95 1.19 11.51
CA LYS A 35 23.31 -0.21 11.24
C LYS A 35 22.35 -0.86 10.22
N MET A 36 21.09 -0.48 10.23
CA MET A 36 20.06 -1.04 9.35
C MET A 36 19.98 -0.34 7.98
N GLN A 37 20.57 0.85 7.80
CA GLN A 37 20.41 1.73 6.66
C GLN A 37 20.60 1.02 5.31
N ASN A 38 21.71 0.33 5.10
CA ASN A 38 21.99 -0.34 3.82
C ASN A 38 21.00 -1.47 3.54
N VAL A 39 20.65 -2.25 4.56
CA VAL A 39 19.69 -3.35 4.43
C VAL A 39 18.30 -2.81 4.11
N ALA A 40 17.90 -1.71 4.78
CA ALA A 40 16.62 -1.04 4.52
C ALA A 40 16.54 -0.52 3.08
N LEU A 41 17.60 0.13 2.57
CA LEU A 41 17.61 0.64 1.18
C LEU A 41 17.56 -0.49 0.16
N ILE A 42 18.27 -1.61 0.40
CA ILE A 42 18.22 -2.79 -0.48
C ILE A 42 16.81 -3.41 -0.43
N ALA A 43 16.20 -3.53 0.75
CA ALA A 43 14.86 -4.06 0.90
C ALA A 43 13.80 -3.16 0.22
N ALA A 44 13.91 -1.85 0.36
CA ALA A 44 13.05 -0.90 -0.35
C ALA A 44 13.19 -1.04 -1.87
N LEU A 45 14.41 -1.09 -2.38
CA LEU A 45 14.67 -1.29 -3.81
C LEU A 45 14.11 -2.63 -4.31
N ALA A 46 14.36 -3.71 -3.58
CA ALA A 46 13.88 -5.03 -3.97
C ALA A 46 12.34 -5.08 -4.04
N THR A 47 11.65 -4.51 -3.05
CA THR A 47 10.19 -4.46 -3.03
C THR A 47 9.62 -3.55 -4.10
N LEU A 48 10.26 -2.41 -4.40
CA LEU A 48 9.89 -1.55 -5.52
C LEU A 48 10.00 -2.29 -6.87
N VAL A 49 11.10 -3.02 -7.09
CA VAL A 49 11.31 -3.80 -8.32
C VAL A 49 10.28 -4.93 -8.45
N ILE A 50 10.00 -5.66 -7.37
CA ILE A 50 8.98 -6.72 -7.38
C ILE A 50 7.60 -6.12 -7.70
N GLY A 51 7.24 -4.99 -7.09
CA GLY A 51 6.01 -4.26 -7.41
C GLY A 51 5.96 -3.85 -8.87
N GLY A 52 7.05 -3.29 -9.41
CA GLY A 52 7.17 -2.96 -10.83
C GLY A 52 6.96 -4.15 -11.75
N ILE A 53 7.53 -5.32 -11.44
CA ILE A 53 7.29 -6.56 -12.20
C ILE A 53 5.81 -6.95 -12.16
N CYS A 54 5.16 -6.84 -10.99
CA CYS A 54 3.74 -7.15 -10.87
C CYS A 54 2.87 -6.25 -11.76
N VAL A 55 3.14 -4.94 -11.83
CA VAL A 55 2.37 -4.06 -12.72
C VAL A 55 2.62 -4.37 -14.19
N PHE A 56 3.83 -4.73 -14.59
CA PHE A 56 4.10 -5.18 -15.95
C PHE A 56 3.30 -6.42 -16.34
N MET A 57 3.11 -7.35 -15.41
CA MET A 57 2.29 -8.55 -15.64
C MET A 57 0.80 -8.24 -15.83
N HIS A 58 0.32 -7.09 -15.34
CA HIS A 58 -1.06 -6.62 -15.54
C HIS A 58 -1.28 -6.05 -16.95
N LEU A 59 -0.25 -5.46 -17.55
CA LEU A 59 -0.35 -4.78 -18.83
C LEU A 59 -0.42 -5.79 -19.99
N GLN A 60 -1.51 -5.79 -20.75
CA GLN A 60 -1.62 -6.61 -21.96
C GLN A 60 -0.59 -6.22 -23.04
N HIS A 61 -0.19 -4.95 -23.06
CA HIS A 61 0.77 -4.34 -23.96
C HIS A 61 1.86 -3.60 -23.17
N TRP A 62 2.69 -4.36 -22.47
CA TRP A 62 3.74 -3.83 -21.60
C TRP A 62 4.72 -2.90 -22.33
N GLU A 63 4.93 -3.12 -23.64
CA GLU A 63 5.78 -2.26 -24.48
C GLU A 63 5.27 -0.82 -24.60
N ARG A 64 3.95 -0.61 -24.37
CA ARG A 64 3.32 0.71 -24.43
C ARG A 64 3.50 1.54 -23.17
N ILE A 65 4.05 0.95 -22.10
CA ILE A 65 4.28 1.66 -20.83
C ILE A 65 5.17 2.90 -21.04
N PHE A 66 6.09 2.83 -22.01
CA PHE A 66 6.96 3.95 -22.35
C PHE A 66 6.19 5.15 -22.92
N ASN A 67 5.00 4.95 -23.50
CA ASN A 67 4.16 6.04 -23.96
C ASN A 67 3.61 6.87 -22.78
N ALA A 68 3.43 6.27 -21.60
CA ALA A 68 3.00 6.98 -20.41
C ALA A 68 4.06 8.00 -19.94
N PHE A 69 5.35 7.72 -20.12
CA PHE A 69 6.40 8.70 -19.85
C PHE A 69 6.37 9.88 -20.83
N GLY A 70 6.09 9.60 -22.11
CA GLY A 70 5.95 10.64 -23.14
C GLY A 70 4.73 11.54 -22.93
N ALA A 71 3.64 11.01 -22.42
CA ALA A 71 2.39 11.76 -22.21
C ALA A 71 2.57 12.93 -21.23
N LEU A 72 3.38 12.77 -20.18
CA LEU A 72 3.70 13.85 -19.24
C LEU A 72 4.58 14.93 -19.89
N LEU A 73 5.54 14.51 -20.73
CA LEU A 73 6.52 15.40 -21.36
C LEU A 73 5.93 16.15 -22.57
N ALA A 74 4.95 15.57 -23.23
CA ALA A 74 4.39 16.12 -24.47
C ALA A 74 3.42 17.29 -24.26
N GLY A 75 2.91 17.50 -23.05
CA GLY A 75 2.01 18.62 -22.73
C GLY A 75 0.72 18.67 -23.57
N ASN A 76 0.24 17.55 -24.05
CA ASN A 76 -0.79 17.45 -25.11
C ASN A 76 -2.21 17.82 -24.66
N GLY A 77 -2.39 18.52 -23.51
CA GLY A 77 -3.71 18.97 -23.06
C GLY A 77 -4.66 17.87 -22.58
N TYR A 78 -4.34 16.62 -22.81
CA TYR A 78 -5.03 15.48 -22.19
C TYR A 78 -4.52 15.34 -20.76
N GLY A 79 -5.42 15.30 -19.79
CA GLY A 79 -5.07 15.17 -18.37
C GLY A 79 -4.08 14.03 -18.15
N VAL A 80 -3.13 14.23 -17.23
CA VAL A 80 -2.16 13.19 -16.87
C VAL A 80 -2.92 12.03 -16.23
N SER A 81 -2.82 10.84 -16.81
CA SER A 81 -3.49 9.66 -16.26
C SER A 81 -2.86 9.23 -14.93
N GLY A 82 -3.65 8.65 -14.02
CA GLY A 82 -3.16 8.12 -12.74
C GLY A 82 -1.97 7.17 -12.90
N ILE A 83 -2.04 6.28 -13.89
CA ILE A 83 -0.96 5.34 -14.22
C ILE A 83 0.36 6.04 -14.59
N THR A 84 0.28 7.19 -15.27
CA THR A 84 1.45 8.00 -15.61
C THR A 84 2.10 8.56 -14.34
N LEU A 85 1.30 9.06 -13.39
CA LEU A 85 1.80 9.57 -12.12
C LEU A 85 2.43 8.46 -11.27
N GLU A 86 1.83 7.27 -11.23
CA GLU A 86 2.39 6.11 -10.54
C GLU A 86 3.76 5.69 -11.09
N LEU A 87 3.88 5.63 -12.42
CA LEU A 87 5.15 5.28 -13.07
C LEU A 87 6.26 6.29 -12.77
N TRP A 88 5.94 7.58 -12.89
CA TRP A 88 6.89 8.63 -12.51
C TRP A 88 7.20 8.59 -11.01
N GLY A 89 6.23 8.30 -10.18
CA GLY A 89 6.42 8.08 -8.75
C GLY A 89 7.42 6.96 -8.45
N CYS A 90 7.30 5.82 -9.15
CA CYS A 90 8.25 4.70 -9.03
C CYS A 90 9.68 5.12 -9.44
N VAL A 91 9.82 5.90 -10.54
CA VAL A 91 11.13 6.43 -10.96
C VAL A 91 11.70 7.38 -9.90
N VAL A 92 10.88 8.27 -9.35
CA VAL A 92 11.29 9.21 -8.30
C VAL A 92 11.72 8.47 -7.04
N GLU A 93 10.99 7.43 -6.63
CA GLU A 93 11.35 6.60 -5.47
C GLU A 93 12.66 5.84 -5.72
N PHE A 94 12.83 5.26 -6.90
CA PHE A 94 14.11 4.63 -7.29
C PHE A 94 15.29 5.62 -7.20
N ILE A 95 15.13 6.82 -7.76
CA ILE A 95 16.14 7.88 -7.68
C ILE A 95 16.43 8.26 -6.22
N ALA A 96 15.40 8.41 -5.39
CA ALA A 96 15.56 8.73 -3.98
C ALA A 96 16.35 7.65 -3.23
N ILE A 97 16.07 6.36 -3.47
CA ILE A 97 16.83 5.24 -2.90
C ILE A 97 18.30 5.30 -3.33
N VAL A 98 18.58 5.50 -4.63
CA VAL A 98 19.95 5.60 -5.17
C VAL A 98 20.68 6.81 -4.56
N LEU A 99 20.04 7.97 -4.52
CA LEU A 99 20.63 9.17 -3.90
C LEU A 99 20.94 8.92 -2.42
N PHE A 100 20.02 8.32 -1.68
CA PHE A 100 20.24 7.99 -0.28
C PHE A 100 21.49 7.12 -0.11
N PHE A 101 21.60 6.07 -0.91
CA PHE A 101 22.73 5.16 -0.86
C PHE A 101 24.06 5.85 -1.23
N LEU A 102 24.05 6.71 -2.26
CA LEU A 102 25.25 7.45 -2.68
C LEU A 102 25.71 8.45 -1.62
N PHE A 103 24.79 9.20 -1.01
CA PHE A 103 25.12 10.16 0.05
C PHE A 103 25.59 9.46 1.33
N ALA A 104 24.99 8.33 1.68
CA ALA A 104 25.43 7.53 2.80
C ALA A 104 26.86 6.99 2.60
N ARG A 105 27.21 6.55 1.39
CA ARG A 105 28.57 6.07 1.06
C ARG A 105 29.61 7.16 1.02
N ARG A 106 29.23 8.40 0.71
CA ARG A 106 30.15 9.53 0.66
C ARG A 106 30.37 10.20 2.00
N ALA A 107 29.48 9.98 2.95
CA ALA A 107 29.59 10.53 4.30
C ALA A 107 30.71 9.82 5.07
N GLU A 108 31.53 10.59 5.78
CA GLU A 108 32.65 10.06 6.59
C GLU A 108 32.18 9.08 7.67
N ASP A 109 31.03 9.37 8.26
CA ASP A 109 30.39 8.51 9.27
C ASP A 109 29.52 7.39 8.68
N GLY A 110 29.38 7.33 7.35
CA GLY A 110 28.55 6.37 6.64
C GLY A 110 27.03 6.58 6.82
N VAL A 111 26.61 7.76 7.28
CA VAL A 111 25.19 8.11 7.47
C VAL A 111 24.80 9.18 6.46
N ALA A 112 23.66 9.00 5.80
CA ALA A 112 23.17 10.00 4.88
C ALA A 112 22.80 11.31 5.60
N PRO A 113 22.96 12.48 4.95
CA PRO A 113 22.55 13.76 5.53
C PRO A 113 21.04 13.80 5.83
N LYS A 114 20.63 14.56 6.85
CA LYS A 114 19.21 14.66 7.28
C LYS A 114 18.27 15.07 6.17
N TRP A 115 18.69 15.95 5.24
CA TRP A 115 17.86 16.37 4.12
C TRP A 115 17.51 15.21 3.18
N VAL A 116 18.43 14.25 3.00
CA VAL A 116 18.17 13.02 2.24
C VAL A 116 17.14 12.16 2.97
N GLY A 117 17.21 12.10 4.31
CA GLY A 117 16.19 11.46 5.14
C GLY A 117 14.80 12.10 4.96
N VAL A 118 14.74 13.44 4.93
CA VAL A 118 13.48 14.15 4.68
C VAL A 118 12.93 13.85 3.28
N LEU A 119 13.79 13.85 2.25
CA LEU A 119 13.40 13.47 0.89
C LEU A 119 12.85 12.03 0.85
N ALA A 120 13.51 11.10 1.53
CA ALA A 120 13.07 9.71 1.61
C ALA A 120 11.70 9.55 2.29
N ILE A 121 11.40 10.34 3.34
CA ILE A 121 10.08 10.37 3.97
C ILE A 121 9.02 10.86 2.97
N ILE A 122 9.28 12.01 2.33
CA ILE A 122 8.32 12.61 1.42
C ILE A 122 8.01 11.66 0.25
N VAL A 123 9.05 11.15 -0.41
CA VAL A 123 8.90 10.27 -1.59
C VAL A 123 8.26 8.94 -1.20
N GLY A 124 8.73 8.31 -0.10
CA GLY A 124 8.22 7.02 0.34
C GLY A 124 6.76 7.06 0.78
N LEU A 125 6.25 8.19 1.28
CA LEU A 125 4.83 8.35 1.61
C LEU A 125 4.01 8.84 0.42
N ALA A 126 4.58 9.68 -0.45
CA ALA A 126 3.86 10.29 -1.57
C ALA A 126 3.45 9.25 -2.62
N LEU A 127 4.32 8.31 -2.99
CA LEU A 127 4.02 7.34 -4.04
C LEU A 127 2.78 6.48 -3.73
N PRO A 128 2.63 5.85 -2.54
CA PRO A 128 1.40 5.15 -2.20
C PRO A 128 0.15 6.04 -2.16
N MET A 129 0.29 7.31 -1.78
CA MET A 129 -0.82 8.27 -1.81
C MET A 129 -1.24 8.59 -3.24
N VAL A 130 -0.29 8.80 -4.15
CA VAL A 130 -0.54 9.00 -5.59
C VAL A 130 -1.23 7.78 -6.19
N THR A 131 -0.84 6.57 -5.78
CA THR A 131 -1.54 5.34 -6.18
C THR A 131 -3.00 5.35 -5.67
N GLY A 132 -3.24 5.77 -4.43
CA GLY A 132 -4.60 5.92 -3.91
C GLY A 132 -5.43 6.93 -4.72
N ASP A 133 -4.83 8.05 -5.10
CA ASP A 133 -5.46 9.11 -5.90
C ASP A 133 -5.77 8.63 -7.34
N SER A 134 -4.89 7.84 -7.93
CA SER A 134 -5.05 7.34 -9.31
C SER A 134 -6.26 6.44 -9.51
N TYR A 135 -6.78 5.86 -8.43
CA TYR A 135 -7.98 5.01 -8.44
C TYR A 135 -9.28 5.77 -8.16
N LEU A 136 -9.24 7.07 -7.85
CA LEU A 136 -10.45 7.87 -7.64
C LEU A 136 -11.16 8.09 -8.97
N MET A 137 -12.30 7.42 -9.15
CA MET A 137 -13.10 7.51 -10.38
C MET A 137 -14.59 7.54 -10.03
N PRO A 138 -15.35 8.51 -10.54
CA PRO A 138 -16.81 8.55 -10.34
C PRO A 138 -17.55 7.30 -10.82
N SER A 139 -16.99 6.59 -11.81
CA SER A 139 -17.54 5.32 -12.29
C SER A 139 -17.32 4.14 -11.33
N LEU A 140 -16.51 4.32 -10.27
CA LEU A 140 -16.22 3.33 -9.23
C LEU A 140 -16.63 3.88 -7.85
N PRO A 141 -17.91 3.92 -7.49
CA PRO A 141 -18.38 4.56 -6.24
C PRO A 141 -17.71 4.04 -4.98
N THR A 142 -17.25 2.79 -4.99
CA THR A 142 -16.53 2.20 -3.85
C THR A 142 -15.11 2.75 -3.68
N TRP A 143 -14.51 3.26 -4.73
CA TRP A 143 -13.16 3.82 -4.75
C TRP A 143 -13.13 5.35 -4.80
N ASP A 144 -14.22 5.99 -5.22
CA ASP A 144 -14.32 7.45 -5.35
C ASP A 144 -14.46 8.12 -3.97
N THR A 145 -13.44 7.94 -3.15
CA THR A 145 -13.38 8.48 -1.81
C THR A 145 -11.94 8.75 -1.38
N PRO A 146 -11.64 9.91 -0.75
CA PRO A 146 -10.31 10.23 -0.24
C PRO A 146 -9.82 9.24 0.83
N LEU A 147 -10.70 8.41 1.40
CA LEU A 147 -10.31 7.35 2.33
C LEU A 147 -9.36 6.34 1.68
N LEU A 148 -9.41 6.16 0.36
CA LEU A 148 -8.48 5.29 -0.35
C LEU A 148 -7.04 5.82 -0.27
N ILE A 149 -6.83 7.12 -0.44
CA ILE A 149 -5.52 7.78 -0.29
C ILE A 149 -5.00 7.58 1.13
N VAL A 150 -5.87 7.85 2.13
CA VAL A 150 -5.50 7.73 3.55
C VAL A 150 -5.25 6.26 3.93
N TYR A 151 -5.98 5.32 3.34
CA TYR A 151 -5.72 3.88 3.51
C TYR A 151 -4.31 3.52 3.06
N TYR A 152 -3.88 3.94 1.88
CA TYR A 152 -2.54 3.66 1.38
C TYR A 152 -1.46 4.29 2.26
N LEU A 153 -1.67 5.53 2.71
CA LEU A 153 -0.75 6.21 3.63
C LEU A 153 -0.60 5.45 4.96
N THR A 154 -1.71 5.11 5.62
CA THR A 154 -1.66 4.42 6.91
C THR A 154 -1.10 3.01 6.79
N ASN A 155 -1.41 2.31 5.70
CA ASN A 155 -0.87 1.00 5.39
C ASN A 155 0.66 1.06 5.19
N THR A 156 1.15 2.07 4.48
CA THR A 156 2.58 2.30 4.25
C THR A 156 3.32 2.53 5.57
N ILE A 157 2.78 3.35 6.46
CA ILE A 157 3.37 3.62 7.79
C ILE A 157 3.40 2.33 8.62
N PHE A 158 2.31 1.58 8.64
CA PHE A 158 2.21 0.35 9.41
C PHE A 158 3.17 -0.73 8.92
N MET A 159 3.13 -1.05 7.62
CA MET A 159 4.00 -2.06 7.00
C MET A 159 5.48 -1.65 7.07
N GLY A 160 5.77 -0.38 6.79
CA GLY A 160 7.13 0.16 6.87
C GLY A 160 7.71 0.09 8.28
N GLY A 161 6.90 0.40 9.31
CA GLY A 161 7.30 0.27 10.70
C GLY A 161 7.62 -1.17 11.10
N LEU A 162 6.77 -2.14 10.68
CA LEU A 162 7.02 -3.57 10.93
C LEU A 162 8.28 -4.07 10.21
N ALA A 163 8.44 -3.72 8.93
CA ALA A 163 9.62 -4.12 8.15
C ALA A 163 10.91 -3.51 8.73
N ALA A 164 10.87 -2.24 9.12
CA ALA A 164 12.01 -1.59 9.78
C ALA A 164 12.40 -2.28 11.09
N LEU A 165 11.43 -2.77 11.87
CA LEU A 165 11.70 -3.54 13.10
C LEU A 165 12.32 -4.90 12.83
N VAL A 166 11.89 -5.60 11.77
CA VAL A 166 12.53 -6.85 11.33
C VAL A 166 13.98 -6.57 10.97
N ILE A 167 14.24 -5.54 10.16
CA ILE A 167 15.58 -5.18 9.73
C ILE A 167 16.44 -4.74 10.96
N ALA A 168 15.90 -3.92 11.85
CA ALA A 168 16.59 -3.49 13.06
C ALA A 168 16.97 -4.69 13.96
N GLY A 169 16.07 -5.66 14.10
CA GLY A 169 16.33 -6.89 14.83
C GLY A 169 17.44 -7.74 14.21
N LEU A 170 17.45 -7.88 12.88
CA LEU A 170 18.44 -8.65 12.14
C LEU A 170 19.82 -7.96 12.12
N THR A 171 19.86 -6.63 12.10
CA THR A 171 21.11 -5.85 12.08
C THR A 171 21.63 -5.47 13.47
N GLY A 172 20.86 -5.76 14.51
CA GLY A 172 21.18 -5.39 15.88
C GLY A 172 21.16 -3.87 16.11
N ASP A 173 20.28 -3.15 15.42
CA ASP A 173 20.11 -1.70 15.58
C ASP A 173 19.09 -1.39 16.68
N VAL A 174 19.58 -1.36 17.92
CA VAL A 174 18.75 -1.15 19.12
C VAL A 174 18.16 0.26 19.18
N GLU A 175 18.87 1.26 18.61
CA GLU A 175 18.44 2.66 18.65
C GLU A 175 17.18 2.93 17.82
N ALA A 176 16.95 2.12 16.79
CA ALA A 176 15.77 2.22 15.93
C ALA A 176 14.51 1.64 16.62
N ARG A 177 14.66 0.65 17.52
CA ARG A 177 13.56 -0.15 18.07
C ARG A 177 12.41 0.67 18.64
N ASP A 178 12.70 1.46 19.67
CA ASP A 178 11.64 2.11 20.46
C ASP A 178 10.80 3.07 19.64
N PHE A 179 11.44 3.75 18.70
CA PHE A 179 10.75 4.66 17.81
C PHE A 179 9.92 3.91 16.76
N MET A 180 10.47 2.87 16.15
CA MET A 180 9.77 2.08 15.15
C MET A 180 8.63 1.25 15.75
N VAL A 181 8.74 0.76 17.00
CA VAL A 181 7.62 0.13 17.71
C VAL A 181 6.45 1.12 17.85
N LYS A 182 6.72 2.36 18.26
CA LYS A 182 5.68 3.40 18.37
C LYS A 182 5.08 3.71 17.00
N THR A 183 5.91 3.88 15.96
CA THR A 183 5.47 4.16 14.61
C THR A 183 4.56 3.05 14.07
N ALA A 184 4.95 1.79 14.23
CA ALA A 184 4.14 0.66 13.79
C ALA A 184 2.82 0.53 14.56
N LEU A 185 2.81 0.74 15.89
CA LEU A 185 1.59 0.70 16.70
C LEU A 185 0.63 1.85 16.36
N VAL A 186 1.15 3.07 16.17
CA VAL A 186 0.35 4.22 15.71
C VAL A 186 -0.19 3.94 14.31
N GLY A 187 0.64 3.40 13.41
CA GLY A 187 0.23 2.98 12.09
C GLY A 187 -0.89 1.93 12.13
N ALA A 188 -0.81 0.94 13.03
CA ALA A 188 -1.84 -0.08 13.21
C ALA A 188 -3.19 0.52 13.67
N VAL A 189 -3.15 1.46 14.63
CA VAL A 189 -4.37 2.14 15.11
C VAL A 189 -4.97 2.99 13.99
N ALA A 190 -4.16 3.78 13.29
CA ALA A 190 -4.62 4.57 12.16
C ALA A 190 -5.20 3.69 11.04
N GLN A 191 -4.53 2.60 10.71
CA GLN A 191 -5.00 1.62 9.72
C GLN A 191 -6.34 1.00 10.13
N LEU A 192 -6.52 0.63 11.40
CA LEU A 192 -7.79 0.10 11.91
C LEU A 192 -8.93 1.10 11.71
N VAL A 193 -8.73 2.35 12.11
CA VAL A 193 -9.74 3.40 11.98
C VAL A 193 -10.11 3.62 10.52
N ILE A 194 -9.13 3.73 9.64
CA ILE A 194 -9.36 4.00 8.22
C ILE A 194 -10.02 2.80 7.52
N VAL A 195 -9.59 1.57 7.80
CA VAL A 195 -10.20 0.37 7.20
C VAL A 195 -11.65 0.22 7.63
N LEU A 196 -11.97 0.49 8.90
CA LEU A 196 -13.36 0.47 9.39
C LEU A 196 -14.20 1.57 8.73
N ALA A 197 -13.71 2.81 8.68
CA ALA A 197 -14.41 3.92 8.03
C ALA A 197 -14.62 3.64 6.54
N TYR A 198 -13.61 3.11 5.86
CA TYR A 198 -13.69 2.79 4.44
C TYR A 198 -14.66 1.63 4.17
N ALA A 199 -14.65 0.59 5.01
CA ALA A 199 -15.62 -0.51 4.90
C ALA A 199 -17.08 -0.04 5.04
N ILE A 200 -17.35 0.95 5.90
CA ILE A 200 -18.67 1.56 6.03
C ILE A 200 -19.04 2.28 4.72
N VAL A 201 -18.13 3.03 4.12
CA VAL A 201 -18.36 3.74 2.84
C VAL A 201 -18.61 2.73 1.71
N ILE A 202 -17.78 1.68 1.59
CA ILE A 202 -17.97 0.62 0.59
C ILE A 202 -19.35 -0.03 0.77
N ASN A 203 -19.69 -0.44 1.99
CA ASN A 203 -20.97 -1.09 2.27
C ASN A 203 -22.15 -0.15 1.98
N GLY A 204 -22.02 1.14 2.27
CA GLY A 204 -23.03 2.17 1.99
C GLY A 204 -23.27 2.42 0.50
N SER A 205 -22.26 2.22 -0.34
CA SER A 205 -22.36 2.41 -1.80
C SER A 205 -23.25 1.36 -2.48
N ALA A 206 -23.68 0.30 -1.77
CA ALA A 206 -24.64 -0.67 -2.28
C ALA A 206 -25.94 -0.01 -2.78
N ALA A 207 -26.39 1.08 -2.15
CA ALA A 207 -27.56 1.84 -2.60
C ALA A 207 -27.36 2.46 -4.00
N THR A 208 -26.15 2.95 -4.30
CA THR A 208 -25.80 3.49 -5.62
C THR A 208 -25.87 2.40 -6.68
N TYR A 209 -25.32 1.22 -6.39
CA TYR A 209 -25.37 0.09 -7.32
C TYR A 209 -26.79 -0.45 -7.53
N SER A 210 -27.66 -0.40 -6.50
CA SER A 210 -29.08 -0.79 -6.63
C SER A 210 -29.88 0.20 -7.48
N ALA A 211 -29.51 1.48 -7.46
CA ALA A 211 -30.15 2.53 -8.24
C ALA A 211 -29.61 2.62 -9.70
N ASP A 212 -28.49 1.95 -9.97
CA ASP A 212 -27.89 1.96 -11.31
C ASP A 212 -28.81 1.25 -12.30
N ILE A 213 -29.41 2.04 -13.21
CA ILE A 213 -30.26 1.54 -14.29
C ILE A 213 -29.53 0.74 -15.35
N ALA A 214 -28.23 0.73 -15.31
CA ALA A 214 -27.38 -0.11 -16.16
C ALA A 214 -27.31 -1.57 -15.68
N PHE A 215 -28.38 -2.08 -15.12
CA PHE A 215 -28.68 -3.50 -15.21
C PHE A 215 -28.97 -3.80 -16.69
N TYR A 216 -27.93 -3.59 -17.51
CA TYR A 216 -28.03 -3.82 -18.93
C TYR A 216 -28.07 -5.32 -19.15
N PHE A 217 -29.27 -5.78 -19.46
CA PHE A 217 -29.47 -7.10 -20.02
C PHE A 217 -28.91 -7.08 -21.44
N ASP A 218 -27.76 -7.71 -21.65
CA ASP A 218 -27.28 -7.97 -23.00
C ASP A 218 -28.04 -9.19 -23.55
N PRO A 219 -28.98 -8.99 -24.47
CA PRO A 219 -29.78 -10.08 -25.03
C PRO A 219 -28.93 -11.04 -25.86
N THR A 220 -27.69 -10.66 -26.20
CA THR A 220 -26.76 -11.50 -26.96
C THR A 220 -25.97 -12.47 -26.05
N LEU A 221 -26.03 -12.28 -24.70
CA LEU A 221 -25.36 -13.10 -23.70
C LEU A 221 -26.36 -13.60 -22.63
N PRO A 222 -27.45 -14.32 -23.04
CA PRO A 222 -28.52 -14.67 -22.13
C PRO A 222 -28.12 -15.61 -20.98
N ASP A 223 -27.03 -16.34 -21.14
CA ASP A 223 -26.58 -17.37 -20.19
C ASP A 223 -25.48 -16.89 -19.22
N VAL A 224 -25.06 -15.62 -19.34
CA VAL A 224 -24.07 -15.06 -18.40
C VAL A 224 -24.81 -14.59 -17.16
N PRO A 225 -24.60 -15.24 -15.99
CA PRO A 225 -25.23 -14.79 -14.75
C PRO A 225 -24.74 -13.39 -14.42
N MET A 226 -25.67 -12.44 -14.32
CA MET A 226 -25.36 -11.07 -13.91
C MET A 226 -24.95 -11.08 -12.43
N VAL A 227 -23.81 -10.47 -12.15
CA VAL A 227 -23.35 -10.29 -10.75
C VAL A 227 -24.23 -9.24 -10.09
N ASP A 228 -24.90 -9.59 -9.00
CA ASP A 228 -25.57 -8.61 -8.15
C ASP A 228 -24.51 -7.76 -7.44
N ARG A 229 -24.20 -6.60 -8.02
CA ARG A 229 -23.17 -5.68 -7.54
C ARG A 229 -23.51 -5.13 -6.16
N ALA A 230 -24.76 -4.77 -5.94
CA ALA A 230 -25.23 -4.26 -4.65
C ALA A 230 -25.07 -5.31 -3.54
N ALA A 231 -25.39 -6.58 -3.83
CA ALA A 231 -25.19 -7.67 -2.88
C ALA A 231 -23.71 -7.91 -2.57
N VAL A 232 -22.81 -7.87 -3.56
CA VAL A 232 -21.37 -8.03 -3.35
C VAL A 232 -20.83 -6.93 -2.44
N VAL A 233 -21.13 -5.67 -2.76
CA VAL A 233 -20.64 -4.49 -2.02
C VAL A 233 -21.28 -4.43 -0.63
N GLY A 234 -22.58 -4.67 -0.52
CA GLY A 234 -23.33 -4.67 0.76
C GLY A 234 -23.00 -5.85 1.68
N SER A 235 -22.29 -6.87 1.18
CA SER A 235 -21.96 -8.07 1.98
C SER A 235 -20.70 -7.92 2.86
N LEU A 236 -20.00 -6.79 2.78
CA LEU A 236 -18.69 -6.62 3.43
C LEU A 236 -18.77 -6.69 4.97
N LEU A 237 -19.73 -6.00 5.58
CA LEU A 237 -19.82 -5.91 7.03
C LEU A 237 -20.60 -7.07 7.67
N ALA A 238 -21.65 -7.58 7.01
CA ALA A 238 -22.60 -8.54 7.61
C ALA A 238 -23.05 -9.66 6.65
N GLY A 239 -22.46 -9.77 5.45
CA GLY A 239 -22.85 -10.76 4.43
C GLY A 239 -21.79 -11.83 4.20
N SER A 240 -21.73 -12.32 2.95
CA SER A 240 -20.81 -13.40 2.55
C SER A 240 -19.34 -13.05 2.73
N ASN A 241 -18.97 -11.77 2.63
CA ASN A 241 -17.59 -11.29 2.77
C ASN A 241 -17.22 -10.93 4.22
N ALA A 242 -18.17 -10.95 5.16
CA ALA A 242 -17.96 -10.51 6.55
C ALA A 242 -16.84 -11.29 7.26
N VAL A 243 -16.75 -12.60 7.05
CA VAL A 243 -15.70 -13.43 7.66
C VAL A 243 -14.32 -13.00 7.16
N MET A 244 -14.15 -12.79 5.86
CA MET A 244 -12.89 -12.30 5.29
C MET A 244 -12.54 -10.92 5.83
N PHE A 245 -13.54 -10.04 5.97
CA PHE A 245 -13.34 -8.71 6.51
C PHE A 245 -12.94 -8.75 8.00
N TRP A 246 -13.82 -9.28 8.87
CA TRP A 246 -13.58 -9.22 10.31
C TRP A 246 -12.42 -10.10 10.78
N LEU A 247 -12.40 -11.37 10.34
CA LEU A 247 -11.34 -12.29 10.75
C LEU A 247 -10.05 -12.04 9.96
N GLY A 248 -10.15 -11.93 8.64
CA GLY A 248 -8.97 -11.80 7.78
C GLY A 248 -8.34 -10.42 7.84
N ALA A 249 -9.08 -9.38 7.44
CA ALA A 249 -8.50 -8.05 7.33
C ALA A 249 -8.30 -7.37 8.70
N ILE A 250 -9.29 -7.45 9.62
CA ILE A 250 -9.23 -6.74 10.90
C ILE A 250 -8.42 -7.54 11.93
N ILE A 251 -8.84 -8.78 12.25
CA ILE A 251 -8.18 -9.53 13.34
C ILE A 251 -6.79 -9.96 12.89
N VAL A 252 -6.65 -10.68 11.80
CA VAL A 252 -5.35 -11.20 11.34
C VAL A 252 -4.47 -10.08 10.78
N GLY A 253 -5.05 -9.13 10.04
CA GLY A 253 -4.26 -8.10 9.34
C GLY A 253 -3.83 -6.92 10.20
N ILE A 254 -4.55 -6.59 11.29
CA ILE A 254 -4.27 -5.38 12.06
C ILE A 254 -4.13 -5.70 13.56
N ILE A 255 -5.11 -6.37 14.18
CA ILE A 255 -5.12 -6.57 15.63
C ILE A 255 -4.02 -7.55 16.05
N ALA A 256 -3.91 -8.70 15.37
CA ALA A 256 -2.89 -9.69 15.70
C ALA A 256 -1.45 -9.15 15.52
N PRO A 257 -1.08 -8.48 14.41
CA PRO A 257 0.23 -7.84 14.30
C PRO A 257 0.51 -6.85 15.42
N ALA A 258 -0.45 -5.98 15.76
CA ALA A 258 -0.30 -5.01 16.85
C ALA A 258 -0.10 -5.71 18.20
N ALA A 259 -0.85 -6.78 18.49
CA ALA A 259 -0.71 -7.56 19.72
C ALA A 259 0.63 -8.28 19.78
N ILE A 260 1.05 -8.95 18.70
CA ILE A 260 2.36 -9.62 18.62
C ILE A 260 3.49 -8.61 18.85
N LEU A 261 3.41 -7.45 18.18
CA LEU A 261 4.39 -6.39 18.34
C LEU A 261 4.41 -5.84 19.79
N TRP A 262 3.23 -5.65 20.38
CA TRP A 262 3.14 -5.21 21.78
C TRP A 262 3.81 -6.17 22.75
N LEU A 263 3.66 -7.47 22.56
CA LEU A 263 4.33 -8.50 23.35
C LEU A 263 5.85 -8.51 23.11
N GLY A 264 6.27 -8.21 21.88
CA GLY A 264 7.69 -8.15 21.48
C GLY A 264 8.39 -6.81 21.70
N LYS A 265 7.69 -5.75 22.12
CA LYS A 265 8.20 -4.37 22.14
C LYS A 265 9.48 -4.14 22.95
N ALA A 266 9.70 -4.96 23.98
CA ALA A 266 10.91 -4.89 24.85
C ALA A 266 12.01 -5.86 24.42
N LYS A 267 11.81 -6.62 23.33
CA LYS A 267 12.78 -7.57 22.81
C LYS A 267 13.83 -6.89 21.95
N GLU A 268 14.99 -7.52 21.80
CA GLU A 268 16.14 -7.00 21.05
C GLU A 268 16.70 -8.08 20.13
N GLY A 269 17.49 -7.65 19.13
CA GLY A 269 18.18 -8.55 18.20
C GLY A 269 17.24 -9.56 17.57
N GLN A 270 17.67 -10.81 17.50
CA GLN A 270 16.91 -11.89 16.86
C GLN A 270 15.51 -12.08 17.43
N GLN A 271 15.30 -11.86 18.74
CA GLN A 271 13.96 -11.96 19.33
C GLN A 271 13.02 -10.85 18.80
N LEU A 272 13.51 -9.62 18.68
CA LEU A 272 12.76 -8.54 18.05
C LEU A 272 12.38 -8.91 16.60
N ALA A 273 13.34 -9.42 15.83
CA ALA A 273 13.10 -9.84 14.45
C ALA A 273 12.02 -10.94 14.36
N ILE A 274 11.99 -11.90 15.29
CA ILE A 274 10.97 -12.96 15.32
C ILE A 274 9.58 -12.38 15.60
N TYR A 275 9.43 -11.52 16.62
CA TYR A 275 8.14 -10.90 16.93
C TYR A 275 7.66 -9.97 15.81
N ALA A 276 8.54 -9.11 15.31
CA ALA A 276 8.21 -8.20 14.21
C ALA A 276 7.93 -8.99 12.90
N GLY A 277 8.67 -10.07 12.65
CA GLY A 277 8.45 -10.96 11.51
C GLY A 277 7.11 -11.68 11.59
N GLY A 278 6.75 -12.23 12.75
CA GLY A 278 5.44 -12.84 12.99
C GLY A 278 4.29 -11.83 12.80
N ALA A 279 4.45 -10.61 13.35
CA ALA A 279 3.53 -9.50 13.10
C ALA A 279 3.45 -9.15 11.60
N GLY A 280 4.60 -9.11 10.91
CA GLY A 280 4.69 -8.87 9.47
C GLY A 280 3.94 -9.91 8.65
N VAL A 281 4.09 -11.20 8.95
CA VAL A 281 3.36 -12.29 8.27
C VAL A 281 1.85 -12.12 8.42
N CYS A 282 1.36 -11.86 9.62
CA CYS A 282 -0.06 -11.58 9.85
C CYS A 282 -0.53 -10.34 9.06
N CYS A 283 0.25 -9.26 9.07
CA CYS A 283 -0.04 -8.03 8.32
C CYS A 283 -0.09 -8.28 6.81
N ILE A 284 0.80 -9.12 6.27
CA ILE A 284 0.80 -9.52 4.85
C ILE A 284 -0.49 -10.26 4.51
N ILE A 285 -0.83 -11.29 5.28
CA ILE A 285 -2.03 -12.11 5.02
C ILE A 285 -3.29 -11.22 5.05
N GLY A 286 -3.48 -10.45 6.11
CA GLY A 286 -4.67 -9.60 6.23
C GLY A 286 -4.68 -8.42 5.26
N GLY A 287 -3.52 -7.87 4.95
CA GLY A 287 -3.38 -6.80 3.95
C GLY A 287 -3.70 -7.26 2.53
N ILE A 288 -3.37 -8.52 2.18
CA ILE A 288 -3.77 -9.13 0.92
C ILE A 288 -5.28 -9.39 0.92
N ILE A 289 -5.82 -9.98 2.01
CA ILE A 289 -7.27 -10.22 2.13
C ILE A 289 -8.07 -8.92 1.96
N TRP A 290 -7.65 -7.85 2.61
CA TRP A 290 -8.30 -6.55 2.44
C TRP A 290 -8.24 -6.05 1.00
N ARG A 291 -7.10 -6.17 0.32
CA ARG A 291 -6.98 -5.79 -1.09
C ARG A 291 -7.87 -6.65 -1.99
N VAL A 292 -7.96 -7.95 -1.74
CA VAL A 292 -8.90 -8.83 -2.46
C VAL A 292 -10.33 -8.33 -2.31
N LEU A 293 -10.76 -7.97 -1.10
CA LEU A 293 -12.09 -7.41 -0.85
C LEU A 293 -12.28 -6.07 -1.56
N LEU A 294 -11.29 -5.18 -1.47
CA LEU A 294 -11.30 -3.86 -2.09
C LEU A 294 -11.42 -3.95 -3.62
N TYR A 295 -10.60 -4.78 -4.25
CA TYR A 295 -10.62 -4.98 -5.70
C TYR A 295 -11.86 -5.75 -6.17
N SER A 296 -12.39 -6.67 -5.36
CA SER A 296 -13.66 -7.34 -5.67
C SER A 296 -14.86 -6.39 -5.61
N ALA A 297 -14.78 -5.33 -4.82
CA ALA A 297 -15.79 -4.28 -4.74
C ALA A 297 -15.64 -3.21 -5.84
N ALA A 298 -14.55 -3.22 -6.63
CA ALA A 298 -14.28 -2.28 -7.72
C ALA A 298 -15.11 -2.59 -8.96
N MET A 299 -16.39 -2.28 -8.90
CA MET A 299 -17.31 -2.51 -10.00
C MET A 299 -17.78 -1.17 -10.56
N HIS A 300 -17.68 -1.03 -11.90
CA HIS A 300 -18.13 0.17 -12.56
C HIS A 300 -19.66 0.30 -12.55
N ILE A 301 -20.15 1.51 -12.35
CA ILE A 301 -21.51 1.89 -12.73
C ILE A 301 -21.47 2.53 -14.11
N PHE A 302 -22.54 2.33 -14.88
CA PHE A 302 -22.72 3.02 -16.14
C PHE A 302 -23.57 4.26 -15.86
N ALA A 303 -22.93 5.39 -15.54
CA ALA A 303 -23.63 6.65 -15.52
C ALA A 303 -23.99 7.03 -16.97
N LEU A 304 -25.27 7.07 -17.28
CA LEU A 304 -25.73 7.77 -18.46
C LEU A 304 -25.63 9.27 -18.13
N PHE A 305 -24.61 9.93 -18.65
CA PHE A 305 -24.49 11.38 -18.63
C PHE A 305 -25.20 12.00 -19.82
#